data_1b4bf501bb2ecf74b9800e7708a74425
#
_entry.id   1b4bf501bb2ecf74b9800e7708a74425
#
_cell.length_a   1.000
_cell.length_b   1.000
_cell.length_c   1.000
_cell.angle_alpha   90.00
_cell.angle_beta   90.00
_cell.angle_gamma   90.00
#
_symmetry.space_group_name_H-M   'P 1'
#
loop_
_entity.id
_entity.type
_entity.pdbx_description
1 polymer ?
#
loop_
_entity_poly.entity_id
_entity_poly.type
_entity_poly.pdbx_seq_one_letter_code
_entity_poly.pdbx_strand_id
1 'polypeptide(L)'
;LSLGGSLATITGARNGPGDGWSWCQPTANLEQAYIDAGDTERLKWTIIKSGCTEIAGEDQFTEFVETSKALNKYQEYVDKYGWDPDCYIVDPAQHKSARLIRKYFLPLKDRPEIYNTDKSPLNHRILRYADVLLMYAEACNELNDDESARDALNQVRKRAKLADVTASGTELQKAIRLERR
;
A
#
# COMPACT_ATOMS: atom_id res chain seq x y z
N LEU A 1 -9.26 23.04 -2.36
CA LEU A 1 -8.37 21.89 -2.05
C LEU A 1 -9.23 20.64 -1.95
N SER A 2 -9.11 19.71 -2.89
CA SER A 2 -9.72 18.40 -2.69
C SER A 2 -8.87 17.63 -1.67
N LEU A 3 -9.52 17.03 -0.67
CA LEU A 3 -8.83 16.21 0.35
C LEU A 3 -8.02 15.06 -0.30
N GLY A 4 -8.51 14.53 -1.42
CA GLY A 4 -7.82 13.49 -2.19
C GLY A 4 -6.52 13.99 -2.83
N GLY A 5 -6.50 15.20 -3.35
CA GLY A 5 -5.29 15.83 -3.88
C GLY A 5 -4.24 16.03 -2.80
N SER A 6 -4.63 16.57 -1.66
CA SER A 6 -3.72 16.78 -0.53
C SER A 6 -3.11 15.46 -0.02
N LEU A 7 -3.88 14.37 0.07
CA LEU A 7 -3.36 13.07 0.48
C LEU A 7 -2.39 12.48 -0.56
N ALA A 8 -2.71 12.57 -1.84
CA ALA A 8 -1.82 12.12 -2.91
C ALA A 8 -0.47 12.87 -2.88
N THR A 9 -0.51 14.17 -2.57
CA THR A 9 0.70 14.99 -2.38
C THR A 9 1.47 14.58 -1.15
N ILE A 10 0.81 14.52 -0.01
CA ILE A 10 1.45 14.27 1.29
C ILE A 10 2.08 12.88 1.31
N THR A 11 1.41 11.87 0.78
CA THR A 11 1.86 10.47 0.83
C THR A 11 2.52 9.98 -0.45
N GLY A 12 2.42 10.73 -1.55
CA GLY A 12 2.95 10.34 -2.86
C GLY A 12 4.46 10.22 -2.87
N ALA A 13 4.97 9.50 -3.86
CA ALA A 13 6.39 9.24 -4.02
C ALA A 13 7.18 10.52 -4.29
N ARG A 14 8.15 10.82 -3.44
CA ARG A 14 9.16 11.85 -3.71
C ARG A 14 10.19 11.29 -4.69
N ASN A 15 10.70 12.14 -5.57
CA ASN A 15 11.61 11.76 -6.66
C ASN A 15 11.00 10.76 -7.65
N GLY A 16 9.68 10.61 -7.64
CA GLY A 16 8.93 9.90 -8.67
C GLY A 16 8.15 10.88 -9.53
N PRO A 17 7.62 10.44 -10.67
CA PRO A 17 6.72 11.26 -11.44
C PRO A 17 5.52 11.70 -10.59
N GLY A 18 5.37 13.00 -10.34
CA GLY A 18 4.28 13.55 -9.53
C GLY A 18 4.66 14.17 -8.19
N ASP A 19 5.94 14.16 -7.86
CA ASP A 19 6.57 14.99 -6.83
C ASP A 19 5.83 15.08 -5.49
N GLY A 20 5.52 13.93 -4.90
CA GLY A 20 4.90 13.84 -3.57
C GLY A 20 5.89 14.11 -2.43
N TRP A 21 5.37 14.34 -1.23
CA TRP A 21 6.18 14.63 -0.04
C TRP A 21 6.62 13.38 0.73
N SER A 22 6.06 12.22 0.41
CA SER A 22 6.37 10.92 1.03
C SER A 22 6.22 10.88 2.55
N TRP A 23 5.25 11.60 3.08
CA TRP A 23 4.93 11.52 4.49
C TRP A 23 4.13 10.24 4.79
N CYS A 24 4.02 9.87 6.05
CA CYS A 24 3.32 8.67 6.51
C CYS A 24 3.87 7.38 5.88
N GLN A 25 5.19 7.21 5.90
CA GLN A 25 5.85 6.05 5.31
C GLN A 25 5.41 4.74 5.97
N PRO A 26 5.15 3.68 5.17
CA PRO A 26 4.91 2.36 5.71
C PRO A 26 6.12 1.85 6.51
N THR A 27 5.86 1.15 7.59
CA THR A 27 6.91 0.52 8.40
C THR A 27 7.30 -0.85 7.84
N ALA A 28 8.50 -1.31 8.15
CA ALA A 28 8.93 -2.69 7.86
C ALA A 28 8.00 -3.72 8.54
N ASN A 29 7.46 -3.40 9.70
CA ASN A 29 6.52 -4.26 10.41
C ASN A 29 5.19 -4.42 9.66
N LEU A 30 4.69 -3.38 8.97
CA LEU A 30 3.50 -3.51 8.13
C LEU A 30 3.79 -4.41 6.91
N GLU A 31 4.93 -4.21 6.24
CA GLU A 31 5.34 -5.10 5.15
C GLU A 31 5.45 -6.55 5.61
N GLN A 32 6.11 -6.79 6.74
CA GLN A 32 6.26 -8.12 7.30
C GLN A 32 4.92 -8.78 7.61
N ALA A 33 3.95 -8.04 8.12
CA ALA A 33 2.61 -8.57 8.38
C ALA A 33 1.90 -9.07 7.11
N TYR A 34 2.09 -8.39 5.98
CA TYR A 34 1.58 -8.88 4.69
C TYR A 34 2.32 -10.15 4.25
N ILE A 35 3.64 -10.20 4.41
CA ILE A 35 4.47 -11.37 4.06
C ILE A 35 4.06 -12.58 4.91
N ASP A 36 3.95 -12.43 6.22
CA ASP A 36 3.56 -13.48 7.16
C ASP A 36 2.15 -14.02 6.88
N ALA A 37 1.26 -13.16 6.42
CA ALA A 37 -0.10 -13.53 6.01
C ALA A 37 -0.18 -14.17 4.61
N GLY A 38 0.91 -14.16 3.83
CA GLY A 38 0.90 -14.56 2.42
C GLY A 38 0.11 -13.61 1.51
N ASP A 39 -0.13 -12.37 1.97
CA ASP A 39 -0.97 -11.39 1.29
C ASP A 39 -0.20 -10.57 0.25
N THR A 40 0.20 -11.22 -0.80
CA THR A 40 0.95 -10.60 -1.90
C THR A 40 0.08 -9.63 -2.71
N GLU A 41 -1.23 -9.90 -2.81
CA GLU A 41 -2.15 -9.07 -3.58
C GLU A 41 -2.29 -7.66 -2.99
N ARG A 42 -2.52 -7.56 -1.68
CA ARG A 42 -2.64 -6.24 -1.05
C ARG A 42 -1.30 -5.56 -0.84
N LEU A 43 -0.23 -6.32 -0.60
CA LEU A 43 1.12 -5.78 -0.43
C LEU A 43 1.54 -4.92 -1.62
N LYS A 44 1.48 -5.48 -2.84
CA LYS A 44 1.89 -4.78 -4.07
C LYS A 44 1.09 -3.51 -4.36
N TRP A 45 -0.19 -3.46 -3.90
CA TRP A 45 -1.05 -2.28 -4.06
C TRP A 45 -0.99 -1.30 -2.88
N THR A 46 -0.25 -1.64 -1.83
CA THR A 46 -0.14 -0.83 -0.61
C THR A 46 1.23 -0.17 -0.48
N ILE A 47 2.30 -0.88 -0.81
CA ILE A 47 3.68 -0.45 -0.57
C ILE A 47 4.47 -0.44 -1.87
N ILE A 48 5.19 0.65 -2.11
CA ILE A 48 6.30 0.73 -3.07
C ILE A 48 7.59 0.69 -2.25
N LYS A 49 8.52 -0.17 -2.62
CA LYS A 49 9.76 -0.40 -1.88
C LYS A 49 10.98 -0.11 -2.73
N SER A 50 12.04 0.42 -2.12
CA SER A 50 13.35 0.50 -2.78
C SER A 50 13.87 -0.88 -3.19
N GLY A 51 14.50 -0.96 -4.34
CA GLY A 51 14.98 -2.21 -4.92
C GLY A 51 13.91 -2.98 -5.72
N CYS A 52 12.67 -2.46 -5.84
CA CYS A 52 11.66 -3.11 -6.68
C CYS A 52 11.97 -2.91 -8.16
N THR A 53 11.62 -3.92 -8.96
CA THR A 53 11.77 -3.92 -10.43
C THR A 53 10.44 -3.72 -11.14
N GLU A 54 9.35 -3.57 -10.39
CA GLU A 54 8.01 -3.26 -10.90
C GLU A 54 7.19 -2.49 -9.87
N ILE A 55 6.22 -1.71 -10.35
CA ILE A 55 5.21 -1.06 -9.53
C ILE A 55 3.84 -1.53 -10.00
N ALA A 56 3.02 -2.07 -9.09
CA ALA A 56 1.72 -2.63 -9.43
C ALA A 56 0.82 -1.62 -10.15
N GLY A 57 0.26 -2.03 -11.30
CA GLY A 57 -0.61 -1.20 -12.13
C GLY A 57 0.07 -0.01 -12.79
N GLU A 58 1.40 0.03 -12.82
CA GLU A 58 2.19 1.06 -13.48
C GLU A 58 2.95 0.46 -14.66
N ASP A 59 2.52 0.80 -15.87
CA ASP A 59 3.11 0.36 -17.13
C ASP A 59 4.24 1.29 -17.63
N GLN A 60 4.49 2.39 -16.91
CA GLN A 60 5.56 3.36 -17.20
C GLN A 60 6.67 3.29 -16.15
N PHE A 61 6.94 2.10 -15.63
CA PHE A 61 7.94 1.88 -14.59
C PHE A 61 9.33 2.43 -14.95
N THR A 62 9.69 2.39 -16.23
CA THR A 62 10.97 2.96 -16.72
C THR A 62 11.16 4.41 -16.31
N GLU A 63 10.09 5.22 -16.29
CA GLU A 63 10.17 6.62 -15.89
C GLU A 63 10.50 6.79 -14.39
N PHE A 64 10.02 5.88 -13.54
CA PHE A 64 10.41 5.82 -12.12
C PHE A 64 11.88 5.48 -11.96
N VAL A 65 12.37 4.51 -12.75
CA VAL A 65 13.78 4.11 -12.75
C VAL A 65 14.67 5.27 -13.18
N GLU A 66 14.35 5.94 -14.28
CA GLU A 66 15.12 7.09 -14.77
C GLU A 66 15.13 8.24 -13.75
N THR A 67 14.00 8.50 -13.09
CA THR A 67 13.92 9.49 -12.01
C THR A 67 14.82 9.09 -10.83
N SER A 68 14.86 7.80 -10.50
CA SER A 68 15.73 7.27 -9.43
C SER A 68 17.20 7.35 -9.82
N LYS A 69 17.56 7.06 -11.07
CA LYS A 69 18.94 7.16 -11.58
C LYS A 69 19.50 8.58 -11.51
N ALA A 70 18.64 9.58 -11.51
CA ALA A 70 19.04 10.97 -11.32
C ALA A 70 19.42 11.30 -9.85
N LEU A 71 19.16 10.40 -8.90
CA LEU A 71 19.54 10.59 -7.51
C LEU A 71 21.07 10.56 -7.36
N ASN A 72 21.58 11.48 -6.54
CA ASN A 72 22.94 11.38 -6.08
C ASN A 72 23.13 10.04 -5.34
N LYS A 73 24.21 9.33 -5.62
CA LYS A 73 24.54 8.02 -5.01
C LYS A 73 23.63 6.84 -5.43
N TYR A 74 22.90 6.95 -6.53
CA TYR A 74 22.11 5.83 -7.03
C TYR A 74 22.92 4.54 -7.12
N GLN A 75 24.08 4.58 -7.80
CA GLN A 75 24.94 3.42 -7.96
C GLN A 75 25.49 2.91 -6.62
N GLU A 76 25.82 3.82 -5.68
CA GLU A 76 26.28 3.42 -4.34
C GLU A 76 25.21 2.60 -3.60
N TYR A 77 23.93 2.97 -3.76
CA TYR A 77 22.83 2.23 -3.14
C TYR A 77 22.60 0.87 -3.82
N VAL A 78 22.63 0.82 -5.15
CA VAL A 78 22.52 -0.43 -5.91
C VAL A 78 23.59 -1.41 -5.45
N ASP A 79 24.84 -0.99 -5.42
CA ASP A 79 25.99 -1.82 -5.05
C ASP A 79 25.90 -2.26 -3.57
N LYS A 80 25.58 -1.35 -2.67
CA LYS A 80 25.47 -1.61 -1.23
C LYS A 80 24.44 -2.65 -0.87
N TYR A 81 23.31 -2.63 -1.54
CA TYR A 81 22.18 -3.51 -1.23
C TYR A 81 22.08 -4.71 -2.18
N GLY A 82 22.91 -4.78 -3.20
CA GLY A 82 22.87 -5.84 -4.22
C GLY A 82 21.58 -5.83 -5.03
N TRP A 83 21.03 -4.62 -5.29
CA TRP A 83 19.81 -4.48 -6.08
C TRP A 83 20.06 -4.54 -7.58
N ASP A 84 18.98 -4.74 -8.34
CA ASP A 84 19.02 -4.65 -9.79
C ASP A 84 19.45 -3.24 -10.23
N PRO A 85 20.34 -3.11 -11.25
CA PRO A 85 20.77 -1.81 -11.79
C PRO A 85 19.65 -0.93 -12.35
N ASP A 86 18.49 -1.54 -12.63
CA ASP A 86 17.28 -0.85 -13.13
C ASP A 86 16.13 -0.90 -12.13
N CYS A 87 16.42 -0.86 -10.83
CA CYS A 87 15.41 -0.81 -9.80
C CYS A 87 14.97 0.61 -9.46
N TYR A 88 13.74 0.74 -8.94
CA TYR A 88 13.29 1.98 -8.33
C TYR A 88 13.90 2.17 -6.95
N ILE A 89 14.40 3.37 -6.68
CA ILE A 89 14.98 3.71 -5.37
C ILE A 89 14.18 4.83 -4.72
N VAL A 90 13.70 4.56 -3.53
CA VAL A 90 13.24 5.58 -2.58
C VAL A 90 14.46 6.07 -1.82
N ASP A 91 14.87 7.32 -2.00
CA ASP A 91 16.09 7.88 -1.43
C ASP A 91 16.21 7.59 0.09
N PRO A 92 17.14 6.73 0.53
CA PRO A 92 17.30 6.37 1.94
C PRO A 92 17.75 7.54 2.83
N ALA A 93 18.35 8.57 2.25
CA ALA A 93 18.76 9.75 2.98
C ALA A 93 17.55 10.57 3.44
N GLN A 94 16.48 10.58 2.64
CA GLN A 94 15.24 11.30 2.92
C GLN A 94 14.16 10.39 3.53
N HIS A 95 14.17 9.11 3.20
CA HIS A 95 13.11 8.15 3.55
C HIS A 95 13.68 6.92 4.25
N LYS A 96 13.87 7.01 5.56
CA LYS A 96 14.51 5.98 6.39
C LYS A 96 13.83 4.61 6.33
N SER A 97 12.53 4.55 6.05
CA SER A 97 11.81 3.29 5.90
C SER A 97 12.07 2.59 4.57
N ALA A 98 12.63 3.30 3.58
CA ALA A 98 12.79 2.85 2.20
C ALA A 98 11.49 2.31 1.56
N ARG A 99 10.33 2.79 2.03
CA ARG A 99 8.98 2.38 1.61
C ARG A 99 8.09 3.58 1.45
N LEU A 100 7.20 3.51 0.45
CA LEU A 100 6.21 4.55 0.17
C LEU A 100 4.81 3.95 0.11
N ILE A 101 3.80 4.77 0.40
CA ILE A 101 2.40 4.38 0.24
C ILE A 101 2.03 4.36 -1.24
N ARG A 102 1.50 3.21 -1.71
CA ARG A 102 0.99 3.04 -3.06
C ARG A 102 -0.47 3.49 -3.21
N LYS A 103 -1.26 3.43 -2.15
CA LYS A 103 -2.74 3.57 -2.19
C LYS A 103 -3.26 4.89 -2.77
N TYR A 104 -2.54 5.98 -2.58
CA TYR A 104 -2.92 7.30 -3.08
C TYR A 104 -2.10 7.74 -4.30
N PHE A 105 -1.31 6.82 -4.81
CA PHE A 105 -0.53 7.07 -6.02
C PHE A 105 -1.42 6.89 -7.24
N LEU A 106 -1.42 7.88 -8.13
CA LEU A 106 -2.12 7.82 -9.41
C LEU A 106 -1.11 7.45 -10.52
N PRO A 107 -1.33 6.33 -11.24
CA PRO A 107 -0.50 5.95 -12.38
C PRO A 107 -0.37 7.08 -13.39
N LEU A 108 0.78 7.20 -14.05
CA LEU A 108 1.06 8.27 -15.01
C LEU A 108 0.00 8.36 -16.12
N LYS A 109 -0.42 7.20 -16.64
CA LYS A 109 -1.45 7.10 -17.68
C LYS A 109 -2.84 7.62 -17.26
N ASP A 110 -3.12 7.63 -15.97
CA ASP A 110 -4.42 8.06 -15.42
C ASP A 110 -4.40 9.51 -14.93
N ARG A 111 -3.25 10.20 -15.08
CA ARG A 111 -3.11 11.60 -14.68
C ARG A 111 -3.70 12.53 -15.71
N PRO A 112 -4.44 13.58 -15.31
CA PRO A 112 -4.86 14.62 -16.23
C PRO A 112 -3.65 15.37 -16.78
N GLU A 113 -3.79 15.95 -17.98
CA GLU A 113 -2.74 16.70 -18.67
C GLU A 113 -2.11 17.80 -17.79
N ILE A 114 -2.92 18.46 -16.96
CA ILE A 114 -2.45 19.40 -15.95
C ILE A 114 -2.59 18.73 -14.59
N TYR A 115 -1.64 17.87 -14.26
CA TYR A 115 -1.55 17.27 -12.94
C TYR A 115 -0.66 18.15 -12.06
N ASN A 116 -1.26 18.69 -11.01
CA ASN A 116 -0.51 19.17 -9.87
C ASN A 116 -1.10 18.52 -8.62
N THR A 117 -0.29 18.51 -7.59
CA THR A 117 -0.59 17.90 -6.30
C THR A 117 -1.90 18.35 -5.66
N ASP A 118 -2.42 19.52 -6.05
CA ASP A 118 -3.66 20.09 -5.54
C ASP A 118 -4.90 19.66 -6.34
N LYS A 119 -4.72 19.04 -7.50
CA LYS A 119 -5.79 18.71 -8.44
C LYS A 119 -5.87 17.23 -8.78
N SER A 120 -5.51 16.36 -7.85
CA SER A 120 -5.68 14.93 -8.05
C SER A 120 -7.16 14.55 -8.18
N PRO A 121 -7.54 13.76 -9.19
CA PRO A 121 -8.90 13.27 -9.35
C PRO A 121 -9.26 12.17 -8.33
N LEU A 122 -8.33 11.75 -7.48
CA LEU A 122 -8.55 10.71 -6.49
C LEU A 122 -9.50 11.21 -5.39
N ASN A 123 -10.61 10.52 -5.26
CA ASN A 123 -11.54 10.76 -4.15
C ASN A 123 -10.95 10.25 -2.83
N HIS A 124 -11.10 11.03 -1.77
CA HIS A 124 -10.81 10.56 -0.43
C HIS A 124 -11.91 9.58 0.03
N ARG A 125 -11.50 8.33 0.28
CA ARG A 125 -12.40 7.28 0.73
C ARG A 125 -12.42 7.27 2.27
N ILE A 126 -13.50 7.79 2.85
CA ILE A 126 -13.68 7.82 4.31
C ILE A 126 -14.04 6.42 4.82
N LEU A 127 -14.92 5.71 4.10
CA LEU A 127 -15.38 4.37 4.45
C LEU A 127 -15.39 3.47 3.21
N ARG A 128 -14.99 2.22 3.39
CA ARG A 128 -15.03 1.19 2.34
C ARG A 128 -15.89 0.01 2.79
N TYR A 129 -16.52 -0.66 1.84
CA TYR A 129 -17.38 -1.82 2.13
C TYR A 129 -16.64 -2.92 2.91
N ALA A 130 -15.35 -3.16 2.61
CA ALA A 130 -14.53 -4.11 3.39
C ALA A 130 -14.43 -3.72 4.87
N ASP A 131 -14.38 -2.42 5.19
CA ASP A 131 -14.35 -1.96 6.58
C ASP A 131 -15.71 -2.19 7.27
N VAL A 132 -16.83 -1.98 6.54
CA VAL A 132 -18.18 -2.31 7.04
C VAL A 132 -18.31 -3.80 7.33
N LEU A 133 -17.79 -4.68 6.45
CA LEU A 133 -17.79 -6.13 6.67
C LEU A 133 -16.99 -6.53 7.91
N LEU A 134 -15.83 -5.89 8.14
CA LEU A 134 -15.03 -6.18 9.33
C LEU A 134 -15.65 -5.65 10.61
N MET A 135 -16.31 -4.49 10.58
CA MET A 135 -17.11 -4.01 11.72
C MET A 135 -18.27 -4.95 12.02
N TYR A 136 -18.97 -5.45 11.00
CA TYR A 136 -20.03 -6.43 11.16
C TYR A 136 -19.49 -7.75 11.73
N ALA A 137 -18.37 -8.25 11.21
CA ALA A 137 -17.72 -9.45 11.73
C ALA A 137 -17.37 -9.32 13.23
N GLU A 138 -16.83 -8.16 13.63
CA GLU A 138 -16.50 -7.88 15.03
C GLU A 138 -17.75 -7.89 15.91
N ALA A 139 -18.83 -7.23 15.47
CA ALA A 139 -20.09 -7.20 16.20
C ALA A 139 -20.74 -8.58 16.34
N CYS A 140 -20.74 -9.41 15.29
CA CYS A 140 -21.25 -10.77 15.33
C CYS A 140 -20.43 -11.65 16.29
N ASN A 141 -19.10 -11.57 16.26
CA ASN A 141 -18.24 -12.33 17.17
C ASN A 141 -18.48 -11.94 18.65
N GLU A 142 -18.67 -10.65 18.95
CA GLU A 142 -19.02 -10.20 20.31
C GLU A 142 -20.40 -10.73 20.78
N LEU A 143 -21.30 -11.01 19.84
CA LEU A 143 -22.62 -11.60 20.10
C LEU A 143 -22.59 -13.15 20.10
N ASN A 144 -21.41 -13.78 19.98
CA ASN A 144 -21.19 -15.21 19.83
C ASN A 144 -21.84 -15.82 18.55
N ASP A 145 -22.08 -15.01 17.53
CA ASP A 145 -22.48 -15.45 16.19
C ASP A 145 -21.20 -15.60 15.32
N ASP A 146 -20.44 -16.63 15.62
CA ASP A 146 -19.17 -16.89 14.93
C ASP A 146 -19.36 -17.26 13.45
N GLU A 147 -20.52 -17.79 13.07
CA GLU A 147 -20.81 -18.14 11.67
C GLU A 147 -20.88 -16.87 10.81
N SER A 148 -21.74 -15.93 11.16
CA SER A 148 -21.87 -14.66 10.45
C SER A 148 -20.57 -13.84 10.49
N ALA A 149 -19.83 -13.91 11.61
CA ALA A 149 -18.55 -13.23 11.75
C ALA A 149 -17.51 -13.78 10.76
N ARG A 150 -17.41 -15.11 10.63
CA ARG A 150 -16.50 -15.76 9.67
C ARG A 150 -16.88 -15.45 8.23
N ASP A 151 -18.17 -15.50 7.91
CA ASP A 151 -18.64 -15.23 6.56
C ASP A 151 -18.26 -13.82 6.11
N ALA A 152 -18.44 -12.83 6.96
CA ALA A 152 -18.08 -11.46 6.67
C ALA A 152 -16.55 -11.27 6.53
N LEU A 153 -15.77 -11.85 7.45
CA LEU A 153 -14.31 -11.85 7.39
C LEU A 153 -13.79 -12.51 6.11
N ASN A 154 -14.32 -13.68 5.78
CA ASN A 154 -13.86 -14.47 4.63
C ASN A 154 -14.22 -13.82 3.28
N GLN A 155 -15.27 -13.02 3.20
CA GLN A 155 -15.54 -12.19 2.01
C GLN A 155 -14.38 -11.20 1.75
N VAL A 156 -13.84 -10.57 2.79
CA VAL A 156 -12.68 -9.65 2.67
C VAL A 156 -11.43 -10.43 2.25
N ARG A 157 -11.17 -11.56 2.90
CA ARG A 157 -10.00 -12.42 2.65
C ARG A 157 -10.01 -13.03 1.24
N LYS A 158 -11.16 -13.49 0.78
CA LYS A 158 -11.33 -14.04 -0.58
C LYS A 158 -10.94 -13.04 -1.67
N ARG A 159 -11.26 -11.76 -1.49
CA ARG A 159 -10.84 -10.71 -2.42
C ARG A 159 -9.31 -10.55 -2.45
N ALA A 160 -8.63 -10.79 -1.33
CA ALA A 160 -7.18 -10.78 -1.21
C ALA A 160 -6.54 -12.13 -1.62
N LYS A 161 -7.32 -13.10 -2.07
CA LYS A 161 -6.91 -14.47 -2.42
C LYS A 161 -6.28 -15.22 -1.24
N LEU A 162 -6.69 -14.89 -0.02
CA LEU A 162 -6.27 -15.56 1.20
C LEU A 162 -7.21 -16.71 1.54
N ALA A 163 -6.67 -17.72 2.23
CA ALA A 163 -7.45 -18.84 2.74
C ALA A 163 -8.49 -18.38 3.76
N ASP A 164 -9.62 -19.10 3.80
CA ASP A 164 -10.68 -18.85 4.77
C ASP A 164 -10.22 -19.11 6.21
N VAL A 165 -10.69 -18.30 7.13
CA VAL A 165 -10.55 -18.50 8.57
C VAL A 165 -11.67 -19.42 9.05
N THR A 166 -11.32 -20.46 9.80
CA THR A 166 -12.26 -21.43 10.38
C THR A 166 -12.34 -21.31 11.91
N ALA A 167 -11.58 -20.40 12.51
CA ALA A 167 -11.53 -20.17 13.95
C ALA A 167 -12.88 -19.72 14.52
N SER A 168 -13.02 -19.80 15.86
CA SER A 168 -14.19 -19.40 16.63
C SER A 168 -13.78 -18.61 17.87
N GLY A 169 -14.72 -17.86 18.47
CA GLY A 169 -14.52 -17.14 19.71
C GLY A 169 -13.33 -16.20 19.68
N THR A 170 -12.47 -16.28 20.69
CA THR A 170 -11.32 -15.39 20.85
C THR A 170 -10.31 -15.47 19.70
N GLU A 171 -10.12 -16.65 19.11
CA GLU A 171 -9.18 -16.79 17.97
C GLU A 171 -9.76 -16.14 16.70
N LEU A 172 -11.08 -16.20 16.50
CA LEU A 172 -11.75 -15.47 15.44
C LEU A 172 -11.64 -13.96 15.66
N GLN A 173 -11.81 -13.47 16.88
CA GLN A 173 -11.62 -12.06 17.23
C GLN A 173 -10.21 -11.57 16.88
N LYS A 174 -9.19 -12.36 17.20
CA LYS A 174 -7.80 -12.05 16.82
C LYS A 174 -7.62 -11.98 15.30
N ALA A 175 -8.22 -12.91 14.57
CA ALA A 175 -8.17 -12.92 13.11
C ALA A 175 -8.84 -11.67 12.50
N ILE A 176 -10.01 -11.25 13.01
CA ILE A 176 -10.71 -10.04 12.56
C ILE A 176 -9.83 -8.80 12.82
N ARG A 177 -9.24 -8.68 14.01
CA ARG A 177 -8.35 -7.56 14.36
C ARG A 177 -7.09 -7.52 13.49
N LEU A 178 -6.53 -8.67 13.17
CA LEU A 178 -5.37 -8.76 12.28
C LEU A 178 -5.74 -8.31 10.85
N GLU A 179 -6.92 -8.70 10.37
CA GLU A 179 -7.42 -8.32 9.04
C GLU A 179 -7.68 -6.81 8.91
N ARG A 180 -8.04 -6.13 10.00
CA ARG A 180 -8.24 -4.67 10.04
C ARG A 180 -6.94 -3.86 10.04
N ARG A 181 -5.83 -4.48 10.30
CA ARG A 181 -4.51 -3.83 10.34
C ARG A 181 -4.05 -3.41 8.96
#